data_93594bf6f1b1bb2bad91466363bf6102
#
_entry.id   93594bf6f1b1bb2bad91466363bf6102
#
_cell.length_a   1.000
_cell.length_b   1.000
_cell.length_c   1.000
_cell.angle_alpha   90.00
_cell.angle_beta   90.00
_cell.angle_gamma   90.00
#
_symmetry.space_group_name_H-M   'P 1'
#
loop_
_entity.id
_entity.type
_entity.pdbx_description
1 polymer ?
#
loop_
_entity_poly.entity_id
_entity_poly.type
_entity_poly.pdbx_seq_one_letter_code
_entity_poly.pdbx_strand_id
1 'polypeptide(L)'
;MQSTVDVVIVGGGVIGCAIAYYLSKSGVDVAVFDRGEIGAEASSSATGLLAPLGPLSGPGPFADLLLTSFSLFPELVPELEEASGIKLEYEQTGALRIVRNPKQISNLHKRMKAWQPLGLQMHWLTGDEARQQEPLLTPVVCAAIYAPEESQIKASQLVKAFSCAAANYGTTFYSHREITGIQQHNSRVTDVYTAQGESFACNHLVIAAGAWAAHCSKWLKVTVPIIPQRGQILSLHQPLPPLHHIIFGEAAYLTPKSGNMVIVGATKEEAGFEKHLTAGGIAWLLNTAIRLTPALESSPLDQMWTGLRPRTPDNQPILGPAPDWENVTLAVGHGSVGIMLSAITGKTIAELVIKGEVPKIAHPFSLTRFEQPFQA
;
A
#
# COMPACT_ATOMS: atom_id res chain seq x y z
N MET A 1 -3.82 -15.80 35.49
CA MET A 1 -2.52 -15.65 34.84
C MET A 1 -2.80 -14.90 33.53
N GLN A 2 -2.15 -13.76 33.32
CA GLN A 2 -2.24 -13.06 32.06
C GLN A 2 -1.56 -13.95 30.97
N SER A 3 -2.29 -14.36 29.94
CA SER A 3 -1.71 -15.17 28.88
C SER A 3 -0.70 -14.32 28.11
N THR A 4 0.51 -14.82 27.99
CA THR A 4 1.54 -14.16 27.17
C THR A 4 1.29 -14.51 25.71
N VAL A 5 1.18 -13.51 24.86
CA VAL A 5 1.07 -13.67 23.41
C VAL A 5 2.48 -13.69 22.79
N ASP A 6 2.73 -14.55 21.82
CA ASP A 6 4.05 -14.57 21.18
C ASP A 6 4.36 -13.26 20.50
N VAL A 7 3.43 -12.74 19.71
CA VAL A 7 3.61 -11.50 18.95
C VAL A 7 2.43 -10.56 19.11
N VAL A 8 2.70 -9.32 19.54
CA VAL A 8 1.77 -8.21 19.46
C VAL A 8 2.07 -7.38 18.22
N ILE A 9 1.05 -7.08 17.43
CA ILE A 9 1.13 -6.18 16.25
C ILE A 9 0.31 -4.93 16.53
N VAL A 10 0.94 -3.76 16.43
CA VAL A 10 0.30 -2.45 16.57
C VAL A 10 -0.06 -1.93 15.18
N GLY A 11 -1.35 -1.91 14.87
CA GLY A 11 -1.92 -1.48 13.59
C GLY A 11 -2.49 -2.63 12.77
N GLY A 12 -3.81 -2.63 12.59
CA GLY A 12 -4.60 -3.60 11.81
C GLY A 12 -4.85 -3.16 10.36
N GLY A 13 -3.94 -2.40 9.75
CA GLY A 13 -3.93 -2.11 8.32
C GLY A 13 -3.48 -3.31 7.49
N VAL A 14 -3.42 -3.18 6.15
CA VAL A 14 -3.02 -4.27 5.25
C VAL A 14 -1.68 -4.89 5.62
N ILE A 15 -0.74 -4.09 6.12
CA ILE A 15 0.60 -4.57 6.52
C ILE A 15 0.50 -5.40 7.80
N GLY A 16 -0.15 -4.90 8.85
CA GLY A 16 -0.30 -5.66 10.10
C GLY A 16 -1.11 -6.93 9.91
N CYS A 17 -2.20 -6.89 9.12
CA CYS A 17 -3.00 -8.08 8.79
C CYS A 17 -2.21 -9.11 7.97
N ALA A 18 -1.37 -8.66 7.01
CA ALA A 18 -0.52 -9.57 6.25
C ALA A 18 0.55 -10.24 7.14
N ILE A 19 1.19 -9.48 8.04
CA ILE A 19 2.15 -10.03 9.01
C ILE A 19 1.47 -11.06 9.91
N ALA A 20 0.29 -10.71 10.45
CA ALA A 20 -0.51 -11.62 11.29
C ALA A 20 -0.84 -12.92 10.56
N TYR A 21 -1.26 -12.83 9.29
CA TYR A 21 -1.55 -13.99 8.46
C TYR A 21 -0.35 -14.94 8.32
N TYR A 22 0.82 -14.43 7.94
CA TYR A 22 1.99 -15.28 7.75
C TYR A 22 2.54 -15.85 9.08
N LEU A 23 2.46 -15.10 10.17
CA LEU A 23 2.84 -15.58 11.50
C LEU A 23 1.90 -16.68 12.00
N SER A 24 0.59 -16.42 12.01
CA SER A 24 -0.40 -17.39 12.52
C SER A 24 -0.48 -18.65 11.65
N LYS A 25 -0.34 -18.52 10.32
CA LYS A 25 -0.20 -19.67 9.41
C LYS A 25 1.02 -20.54 9.76
N SER A 26 2.05 -19.95 10.39
CA SER A 26 3.24 -20.68 10.88
C SER A 26 3.10 -21.16 12.33
N GLY A 27 1.92 -21.05 12.94
CA GLY A 27 1.64 -21.53 14.29
C GLY A 27 2.06 -20.59 15.42
N VAL A 28 2.36 -19.32 15.13
CA VAL A 28 2.70 -18.29 16.12
C VAL A 28 1.42 -17.70 16.70
N ASP A 29 1.35 -17.53 18.03
CA ASP A 29 0.23 -16.86 18.72
C ASP A 29 0.33 -15.33 18.54
N VAL A 30 -0.67 -14.73 17.87
CA VAL A 30 -0.64 -13.33 17.44
C VAL A 30 -1.85 -12.55 17.94
N ALA A 31 -1.59 -11.37 18.51
CA ALA A 31 -2.61 -10.38 18.82
C ALA A 31 -2.38 -9.09 18.03
N VAL A 32 -3.39 -8.63 17.32
CA VAL A 32 -3.36 -7.38 16.54
C VAL A 32 -4.22 -6.33 17.24
N PHE A 33 -3.64 -5.18 17.52
CA PHE A 33 -4.32 -4.04 18.13
C PHE A 33 -4.45 -2.89 17.15
N ASP A 34 -5.66 -2.37 16.99
CA ASP A 34 -5.91 -1.15 16.22
C ASP A 34 -6.71 -0.13 17.05
N ARG A 35 -6.38 1.14 16.90
CA ARG A 35 -7.06 2.26 17.55
C ARG A 35 -8.50 2.47 17.03
N GLY A 36 -8.79 1.98 15.83
CA GLY A 36 -10.10 2.02 15.19
C GLY A 36 -10.53 0.65 14.70
N GLU A 37 -11.34 0.62 13.65
CA GLU A 37 -11.68 -0.62 12.96
C GLU A 37 -10.51 -1.16 12.14
N ILE A 38 -10.41 -2.48 12.04
CA ILE A 38 -9.38 -3.14 11.25
C ILE A 38 -9.50 -2.72 9.78
N GLY A 39 -8.40 -2.19 9.24
CA GLY A 39 -8.31 -1.76 7.86
C GLY A 39 -8.91 -0.39 7.52
N ALA A 40 -9.54 0.31 8.46
CA ALA A 40 -10.35 1.50 8.21
C ALA A 40 -9.62 2.73 7.64
N GLU A 41 -8.29 2.78 7.71
CA GLU A 41 -7.50 3.96 7.33
C GLU A 41 -6.97 3.88 5.88
N ALA A 42 -5.69 4.09 5.64
CA ALA A 42 -5.08 4.11 4.31
C ALA A 42 -5.39 2.86 3.46
N SER A 43 -5.54 1.71 4.10
CA SER A 43 -5.74 0.44 3.41
C SER A 43 -7.11 0.34 2.72
N SER A 44 -8.18 0.75 3.40
CA SER A 44 -9.54 0.77 2.80
C SER A 44 -9.71 1.93 1.81
N SER A 45 -8.94 3.02 1.99
CA SER A 45 -8.97 4.16 1.08
C SER A 45 -8.17 3.93 -0.21
N ALA A 46 -7.36 2.88 -0.26
CA ALA A 46 -6.50 2.60 -1.41
C ALA A 46 -7.30 2.07 -2.61
N THR A 47 -6.88 2.41 -3.81
CA THR A 47 -7.50 1.97 -5.07
C THR A 47 -7.16 0.54 -5.45
N GLY A 48 -6.15 -0.05 -4.81
CA GLY A 48 -5.77 -1.44 -5.07
C GLY A 48 -4.94 -1.65 -6.34
N LEU A 49 -4.16 -0.67 -6.74
CA LEU A 49 -3.25 -0.78 -7.88
C LEU A 49 -2.10 -1.75 -7.58
N LEU A 50 -1.89 -2.70 -8.45
CA LEU A 50 -0.73 -3.59 -8.52
C LEU A 50 0.03 -3.25 -9.81
N ALA A 51 0.60 -2.04 -9.84
CA ALA A 51 1.21 -1.42 -11.02
C ALA A 51 2.64 -0.94 -10.69
N PRO A 52 3.63 -1.85 -10.69
CA PRO A 52 4.98 -1.60 -10.19
C PRO A 52 5.75 -0.54 -10.95
N LEU A 53 5.50 -0.34 -12.23
CA LEU A 53 6.20 0.67 -13.03
C LEU A 53 5.91 2.12 -12.59
N GLY A 54 4.78 2.35 -11.89
CA GLY A 54 4.39 3.70 -11.44
C GLY A 54 5.43 4.36 -10.53
N PRO A 55 5.80 3.75 -9.40
CA PRO A 55 6.74 4.29 -8.42
C PRO A 55 8.21 4.10 -8.78
N LEU A 56 8.55 3.24 -9.76
CA LEU A 56 9.93 2.89 -10.10
C LEU A 56 10.56 3.87 -11.08
N SER A 57 11.82 4.22 -10.83
CA SER A 57 12.67 4.98 -11.76
C SER A 57 13.67 4.10 -12.53
N GLY A 58 13.87 2.85 -12.12
CA GLY A 58 14.78 1.86 -12.68
C GLY A 58 15.13 0.75 -11.68
N PRO A 59 16.13 -0.09 -11.99
CA PRO A 59 16.60 -1.15 -11.11
C PRO A 59 17.15 -0.62 -9.77
N GLY A 60 17.11 -1.45 -8.75
CA GLY A 60 17.65 -1.20 -7.42
C GLY A 60 16.85 -1.90 -6.33
N PRO A 61 17.27 -1.82 -5.06
CA PRO A 61 16.65 -2.58 -3.97
C PRO A 61 15.13 -2.37 -3.83
N PHE A 62 14.65 -1.15 -4.09
CA PHE A 62 13.22 -0.88 -4.05
C PHE A 62 12.46 -1.54 -5.22
N ALA A 63 13.06 -1.60 -6.40
CA ALA A 63 12.50 -2.34 -7.52
C ALA A 63 12.45 -3.84 -7.21
N ASP A 64 13.52 -4.39 -6.65
CA ASP A 64 13.58 -5.81 -6.27
C ASP A 64 12.49 -6.16 -5.25
N LEU A 65 12.32 -5.35 -4.21
CA LEU A 65 11.28 -5.53 -3.21
C LEU A 65 9.87 -5.48 -3.84
N LEU A 66 9.63 -4.49 -4.69
CA LEU A 66 8.32 -4.24 -5.29
C LEU A 66 7.94 -5.33 -6.29
N LEU A 67 8.89 -5.73 -7.16
CA LEU A 67 8.67 -6.76 -8.17
C LEU A 67 8.53 -8.15 -7.52
N THR A 68 9.33 -8.45 -6.48
CA THR A 68 9.16 -9.69 -5.70
C THR A 68 7.76 -9.72 -5.06
N SER A 69 7.29 -8.61 -4.51
CA SER A 69 5.93 -8.57 -3.97
C SER A 69 4.86 -8.76 -5.04
N PHE A 70 5.02 -8.09 -6.18
CA PHE A 70 4.10 -8.19 -7.30
C PHE A 70 3.99 -9.64 -7.81
N SER A 71 5.11 -10.35 -7.95
CA SER A 71 5.14 -11.74 -8.41
C SER A 71 4.48 -12.73 -7.44
N LEU A 72 4.25 -12.37 -6.19
CA LEU A 72 3.57 -13.24 -5.21
C LEU A 72 2.04 -13.25 -5.39
N PHE A 73 1.43 -12.21 -5.97
CA PHE A 73 -0.03 -12.08 -6.00
C PHE A 73 -0.76 -13.19 -6.75
N PRO A 74 -0.28 -13.69 -7.92
CA PRO A 74 -0.97 -14.74 -8.65
C PRO A 74 -1.18 -16.04 -7.83
N GLU A 75 -0.24 -16.37 -6.93
CA GLU A 75 -0.34 -17.54 -6.04
C GLU A 75 -1.05 -17.18 -4.72
N LEU A 76 -0.77 -16.01 -4.17
CA LEU A 76 -1.36 -15.56 -2.90
C LEU A 76 -2.87 -15.34 -3.00
N VAL A 77 -3.38 -14.84 -4.12
CA VAL A 77 -4.80 -14.53 -4.28
C VAL A 77 -5.68 -15.76 -4.08
N PRO A 78 -5.50 -16.87 -4.84
CA PRO A 78 -6.32 -18.06 -4.63
C PRO A 78 -6.13 -18.67 -3.24
N GLU A 79 -4.91 -18.69 -2.69
CA GLU A 79 -4.64 -19.18 -1.34
C GLU A 79 -5.42 -18.37 -0.29
N LEU A 80 -5.40 -17.04 -0.42
CA LEU A 80 -6.04 -16.15 0.53
C LEU A 80 -7.57 -16.18 0.40
N GLU A 81 -8.10 -16.33 -0.81
CA GLU A 81 -9.53 -16.52 -1.05
C GLU A 81 -10.03 -17.82 -0.40
N GLU A 82 -9.27 -18.92 -0.52
CA GLU A 82 -9.59 -20.20 0.12
C GLU A 82 -9.54 -20.07 1.65
N ALA A 83 -8.46 -19.50 2.19
CA ALA A 83 -8.27 -19.39 3.64
C ALA A 83 -9.26 -18.44 4.32
N SER A 84 -9.77 -17.42 3.61
CA SER A 84 -10.67 -16.39 4.18
C SER A 84 -12.14 -16.54 3.76
N GLY A 85 -12.43 -17.22 2.65
CA GLY A 85 -13.75 -17.25 2.01
C GLY A 85 -14.13 -15.95 1.29
N ILE A 86 -13.19 -15.00 1.11
CA ILE A 86 -13.45 -13.66 0.57
C ILE A 86 -12.88 -13.54 -0.83
N LYS A 87 -13.69 -13.11 -1.81
CA LYS A 87 -13.24 -12.81 -3.17
C LYS A 87 -12.49 -11.50 -3.23
N LEU A 88 -11.31 -11.50 -3.83
CA LEU A 88 -10.38 -10.38 -3.86
C LEU A 88 -10.56 -9.45 -5.07
N GLU A 89 -11.36 -9.84 -6.04
CA GLU A 89 -11.55 -9.10 -7.28
C GLU A 89 -10.18 -8.72 -7.90
N TYR A 90 -9.27 -9.71 -7.97
CA TYR A 90 -7.97 -9.56 -8.62
C TYR A 90 -8.14 -9.68 -10.13
N GLU A 91 -7.67 -8.66 -10.86
CA GLU A 91 -7.81 -8.60 -12.31
C GLU A 91 -6.52 -8.09 -12.95
N GLN A 92 -6.00 -8.82 -13.92
CA GLN A 92 -4.90 -8.38 -14.77
C GLN A 92 -5.47 -7.58 -15.96
N THR A 93 -5.77 -6.32 -15.72
CA THR A 93 -6.38 -5.42 -16.72
C THR A 93 -5.35 -4.78 -17.65
N GLY A 94 -4.06 -4.86 -17.31
CA GLY A 94 -3.03 -4.05 -17.94
C GLY A 94 -3.16 -2.56 -17.59
N ALA A 95 -2.14 -1.80 -17.94
CA ALA A 95 -2.11 -0.36 -17.69
C ALA A 95 -1.54 0.43 -18.87
N LEU A 96 -2.15 1.56 -19.16
CA LEU A 96 -1.72 2.52 -20.18
C LEU A 96 -1.15 3.78 -19.50
N ARG A 97 0.09 4.10 -19.78
CA ARG A 97 0.71 5.38 -19.37
C ARG A 97 0.72 6.30 -20.57
N ILE A 98 -0.22 7.25 -20.58
CA ILE A 98 -0.46 8.11 -21.75
C ILE A 98 0.22 9.46 -21.58
N VAL A 99 0.63 10.04 -22.72
CA VAL A 99 1.03 11.45 -22.84
C VAL A 99 0.19 12.15 -23.89
N ARG A 100 -0.22 13.39 -23.57
CA ARG A 100 -1.09 14.24 -24.41
C ARG A 100 -0.33 15.41 -25.01
N ASN A 101 0.89 15.67 -24.54
CA ASN A 101 1.74 16.73 -25.07
C ASN A 101 2.92 16.09 -25.78
N PRO A 102 3.14 16.36 -27.09
CA PRO A 102 4.28 15.81 -27.84
C PRO A 102 5.64 16.07 -27.20
N LYS A 103 5.80 17.17 -26.46
CA LYS A 103 7.05 17.48 -25.73
C LYS A 103 7.40 16.45 -24.65
N GLN A 104 6.42 15.66 -24.18
CA GLN A 104 6.61 14.65 -23.14
C GLN A 104 6.98 13.27 -23.70
N ILE A 105 6.88 13.05 -25.02
CA ILE A 105 7.20 11.77 -25.68
C ILE A 105 8.64 11.34 -25.34
N SER A 106 9.61 12.27 -25.44
CA SER A 106 11.01 11.98 -25.11
C SER A 106 11.20 11.51 -23.67
N ASN A 107 10.45 12.10 -22.72
CA ASN A 107 10.51 11.68 -21.32
C ASN A 107 9.89 10.30 -21.12
N LEU A 108 8.79 10.00 -21.81
CA LEU A 108 8.15 8.69 -21.76
C LEU A 108 9.09 7.59 -22.30
N HIS A 109 9.78 7.86 -23.40
CA HIS A 109 10.81 6.96 -23.92
C HIS A 109 11.99 6.74 -22.95
N LYS A 110 12.46 7.79 -22.28
CA LYS A 110 13.50 7.66 -21.26
C LYS A 110 13.04 6.76 -20.11
N ARG A 111 11.80 6.92 -19.65
CA ARG A 111 11.22 6.06 -18.62
C ARG A 111 11.12 4.61 -19.08
N MET A 112 10.63 4.36 -20.28
CA MET A 112 10.55 3.01 -20.85
C MET A 112 11.92 2.32 -20.87
N LYS A 113 12.97 3.03 -21.33
CA LYS A 113 14.36 2.50 -21.32
C LYS A 113 14.85 2.18 -19.90
N ALA A 114 14.55 3.04 -18.92
CA ALA A 114 14.94 2.81 -17.53
C ALA A 114 14.20 1.60 -16.91
N TRP A 115 13.01 1.27 -17.38
CA TRP A 115 12.22 0.14 -16.92
C TRP A 115 12.53 -1.18 -17.64
N GLN A 116 13.14 -1.15 -18.85
CA GLN A 116 13.48 -2.36 -19.60
C GLN A 116 14.21 -3.44 -18.77
N PRO A 117 15.22 -3.08 -17.94
CA PRO A 117 15.91 -4.07 -17.12
C PRO A 117 15.07 -4.70 -16.00
N LEU A 118 13.87 -4.18 -15.74
CA LEU A 118 12.98 -4.70 -14.70
C LEU A 118 12.27 -6.02 -15.09
N GLY A 119 12.32 -6.42 -16.36
CA GLY A 119 11.80 -7.69 -16.84
C GLY A 119 10.29 -7.72 -17.11
N LEU A 120 9.56 -6.62 -16.87
CA LEU A 120 8.13 -6.54 -17.19
C LEU A 120 7.91 -6.26 -18.68
N GLN A 121 6.87 -6.86 -19.24
CA GLN A 121 6.48 -6.60 -20.63
C GLN A 121 5.97 -5.16 -20.79
N MET A 122 6.42 -4.50 -21.84
CA MET A 122 6.01 -3.14 -22.16
C MET A 122 5.94 -2.98 -23.68
N HIS A 123 4.88 -2.35 -24.16
CA HIS A 123 4.68 -2.05 -25.57
C HIS A 123 4.55 -0.53 -25.74
N TRP A 124 5.34 0.01 -26.68
CA TRP A 124 5.16 1.39 -27.10
C TRP A 124 3.98 1.47 -28.06
N LEU A 125 3.07 2.41 -27.83
CA LEU A 125 1.91 2.67 -28.66
C LEU A 125 1.92 4.11 -29.16
N THR A 126 1.59 4.30 -30.43
CA THR A 126 1.19 5.61 -30.96
C THR A 126 -0.14 6.04 -30.35
N GLY A 127 -0.55 7.30 -30.52
CA GLY A 127 -1.85 7.77 -30.03
C GLY A 127 -3.02 7.00 -30.64
N ASP A 128 -2.92 6.62 -31.93
CA ASP A 128 -3.96 5.83 -32.60
C ASP A 128 -4.07 4.41 -32.06
N GLU A 129 -2.93 3.72 -31.90
CA GLU A 129 -2.90 2.39 -31.31
C GLU A 129 -3.39 2.39 -29.87
N ALA A 130 -3.06 3.42 -29.07
CA ALA A 130 -3.57 3.55 -27.71
C ALA A 130 -5.10 3.70 -27.68
N ARG A 131 -5.68 4.47 -28.63
CA ARG A 131 -7.14 4.62 -28.77
C ARG A 131 -7.81 3.36 -29.35
N GLN A 132 -7.12 2.57 -30.13
CA GLN A 132 -7.66 1.25 -30.56
C GLN A 132 -7.77 0.29 -29.37
N GLN A 133 -6.79 0.31 -28.45
CA GLN A 133 -6.84 -0.49 -27.23
C GLN A 133 -7.86 0.02 -26.21
N GLU A 134 -7.97 1.35 -26.08
CA GLU A 134 -8.89 2.01 -25.14
C GLU A 134 -9.64 3.14 -25.84
N PRO A 135 -10.80 2.84 -26.45
CA PRO A 135 -11.52 3.80 -27.30
C PRO A 135 -12.02 5.07 -26.61
N LEU A 136 -12.17 5.03 -25.29
CA LEU A 136 -12.62 6.16 -24.48
C LEU A 136 -11.50 7.17 -24.16
N LEU A 137 -10.26 6.90 -24.54
CA LEU A 137 -9.17 7.85 -24.37
C LEU A 137 -9.41 9.14 -25.14
N THR A 138 -8.96 10.24 -24.57
CA THR A 138 -9.01 11.55 -25.22
C THR A 138 -8.37 11.52 -26.62
N PRO A 139 -8.94 12.21 -27.64
CA PRO A 139 -8.38 12.26 -29.00
C PRO A 139 -6.97 12.84 -29.07
N VAL A 140 -6.55 13.63 -28.09
CA VAL A 140 -5.24 14.30 -28.08
C VAL A 140 -4.10 13.44 -27.51
N VAL A 141 -4.35 12.13 -27.24
CA VAL A 141 -3.25 11.22 -26.86
C VAL A 141 -2.23 11.13 -27.99
N CYS A 142 -0.95 11.38 -27.65
CA CYS A 142 0.16 11.37 -28.62
C CYS A 142 0.91 10.04 -28.63
N ALA A 143 1.06 9.42 -27.46
CA ALA A 143 1.72 8.14 -27.28
C ALA A 143 1.33 7.52 -25.94
N ALA A 144 1.59 6.22 -25.82
CA ALA A 144 1.43 5.48 -24.56
C ALA A 144 2.49 4.39 -24.40
N ILE A 145 2.71 3.96 -23.15
CA ILE A 145 3.32 2.68 -22.81
C ILE A 145 2.21 1.78 -22.28
N TYR A 146 2.02 0.63 -22.88
CA TYR A 146 1.14 -0.41 -22.41
C TYR A 146 1.93 -1.46 -21.65
N ALA A 147 1.53 -1.75 -20.41
CA ALA A 147 2.11 -2.76 -19.55
C ALA A 147 1.03 -3.84 -19.26
N PRO A 148 0.99 -4.97 -19.98
CA PRO A 148 -0.10 -5.95 -19.93
C PRO A 148 -0.16 -6.73 -18.63
N GLU A 149 0.95 -6.85 -17.89
CA GLU A 149 1.01 -7.63 -16.66
C GLU A 149 0.47 -6.85 -15.44
N GLU A 150 0.40 -5.52 -15.52
CA GLU A 150 -0.09 -4.72 -14.40
C GLU A 150 -1.56 -5.02 -14.12
N SER A 151 -1.86 -5.06 -12.84
CA SER A 151 -3.08 -5.64 -12.29
C SER A 151 -3.72 -4.71 -11.27
N GLN A 152 -4.87 -5.11 -10.81
CA GLN A 152 -5.56 -4.45 -9.71
C GLN A 152 -6.22 -5.47 -8.79
N ILE A 153 -6.56 -5.04 -7.58
CA ILE A 153 -7.25 -5.82 -6.58
C ILE A 153 -8.20 -4.90 -5.79
N LYS A 154 -9.23 -5.44 -5.16
CA LYS A 154 -10.06 -4.66 -4.25
C LYS A 154 -9.38 -4.54 -2.89
N ALA A 155 -8.77 -3.37 -2.63
CA ALA A 155 -7.92 -3.14 -1.46
C ALA A 155 -8.62 -3.44 -0.13
N SER A 156 -9.89 -3.05 0.04
CA SER A 156 -10.67 -3.34 1.24
C SER A 156 -10.94 -4.84 1.43
N GLN A 157 -11.13 -5.60 0.34
CA GLN A 157 -11.29 -7.06 0.43
C GLN A 157 -9.97 -7.76 0.75
N LEU A 158 -8.84 -7.25 0.25
CA LEU A 158 -7.52 -7.80 0.59
C LEU A 158 -7.24 -7.70 2.09
N VAL A 159 -7.54 -6.55 2.72
CA VAL A 159 -7.37 -6.39 4.17
C VAL A 159 -8.29 -7.35 4.93
N LYS A 160 -9.55 -7.43 4.54
CA LYS A 160 -10.53 -8.35 5.16
C LYS A 160 -10.08 -9.80 5.00
N ALA A 161 -9.59 -10.18 3.82
CA ALA A 161 -9.13 -11.54 3.58
C ALA A 161 -7.92 -11.89 4.45
N PHE A 162 -6.91 -11.00 4.53
CA PHE A 162 -5.79 -11.21 5.45
C PHE A 162 -6.24 -11.33 6.91
N SER A 163 -7.12 -10.43 7.38
CA SER A 163 -7.58 -10.48 8.77
C SER A 163 -8.44 -11.72 9.07
N CYS A 164 -9.35 -12.10 8.17
CA CYS A 164 -10.16 -13.31 8.34
C CYS A 164 -9.30 -14.58 8.29
N ALA A 165 -8.38 -14.70 7.33
CA ALA A 165 -7.48 -15.84 7.24
C ALA A 165 -6.57 -15.94 8.48
N ALA A 166 -6.03 -14.81 8.96
CA ALA A 166 -5.24 -14.79 10.19
C ALA A 166 -6.06 -15.22 11.41
N ALA A 167 -7.32 -14.76 11.52
CA ALA A 167 -8.23 -15.17 12.59
C ALA A 167 -8.55 -16.68 12.51
N ASN A 168 -8.74 -17.23 11.31
CA ASN A 168 -8.94 -18.67 11.11
C ASN A 168 -7.72 -19.49 11.52
N TYR A 169 -6.51 -18.91 11.50
CA TYR A 169 -5.28 -19.50 12.03
C TYR A 169 -4.99 -19.16 13.50
N GLY A 170 -5.93 -18.51 14.22
CA GLY A 170 -5.84 -18.26 15.66
C GLY A 170 -5.45 -16.84 16.07
N THR A 171 -5.20 -15.91 15.15
CA THR A 171 -4.93 -14.51 15.51
C THR A 171 -6.12 -13.86 16.20
N THR A 172 -5.89 -13.17 17.30
CA THR A 172 -6.90 -12.34 17.98
C THR A 172 -6.78 -10.88 17.52
N PHE A 173 -7.90 -10.29 17.11
CA PHE A 173 -7.96 -8.87 16.69
C PHE A 173 -8.70 -8.04 17.74
N TYR A 174 -8.08 -6.94 18.16
CA TYR A 174 -8.59 -5.97 19.11
C TYR A 174 -8.82 -4.62 18.41
N SER A 175 -10.02 -4.41 17.87
CA SER A 175 -10.46 -3.10 17.35
C SER A 175 -10.72 -2.13 18.50
N HIS A 176 -10.55 -0.83 18.25
CA HIS A 176 -10.73 0.24 19.24
C HIS A 176 -9.88 0.06 20.50
N ARG A 177 -8.69 -0.53 20.34
CA ARG A 177 -7.69 -0.72 21.39
C ARG A 177 -6.37 -0.10 20.96
N GLU A 178 -6.21 1.19 21.23
CA GLU A 178 -4.97 1.91 20.93
C GLU A 178 -3.87 1.50 21.91
N ILE A 179 -2.72 1.08 21.40
CA ILE A 179 -1.52 0.90 22.22
C ILE A 179 -0.87 2.27 22.42
N THR A 180 -0.73 2.67 23.69
CA THR A 180 -0.23 4.00 24.10
C THR A 180 1.11 3.96 24.81
N GLY A 181 1.59 2.75 25.18
CA GLY A 181 2.85 2.57 25.89
C GLY A 181 3.29 1.13 25.98
N ILE A 182 4.47 0.94 26.53
CA ILE A 182 5.10 -0.36 26.74
C ILE A 182 5.70 -0.47 28.15
N GLN A 183 5.79 -1.69 28.67
CA GLN A 183 6.71 -2.06 29.74
C GLN A 183 7.98 -2.62 29.11
N GLN A 184 9.14 -2.21 29.63
CA GLN A 184 10.43 -2.74 29.17
C GLN A 184 11.26 -3.30 30.35
N HIS A 185 12.04 -4.32 30.03
CA HIS A 185 13.11 -4.80 30.88
C HIS A 185 14.37 -4.87 30.03
N ASN A 186 15.38 -4.05 30.38
CA ASN A 186 16.56 -3.79 29.52
C ASN A 186 16.12 -3.35 28.10
N SER A 187 16.65 -3.99 27.05
CA SER A 187 16.32 -3.72 25.63
C SER A 187 15.14 -4.56 25.12
N ARG A 188 14.29 -5.11 25.98
CA ARG A 188 13.15 -5.95 25.61
C ARG A 188 11.82 -5.36 26.08
N VAL A 189 10.84 -5.34 25.21
CA VAL A 189 9.45 -5.11 25.57
C VAL A 189 8.92 -6.39 26.24
N THR A 190 8.25 -6.24 27.40
CA THR A 190 7.59 -7.34 28.13
C THR A 190 6.07 -7.23 28.03
N ASP A 191 5.54 -6.01 28.01
CA ASP A 191 4.10 -5.74 27.96
C ASP A 191 3.81 -4.52 27.11
N VAL A 192 2.60 -4.48 26.56
CA VAL A 192 2.02 -3.30 25.92
C VAL A 192 0.80 -2.81 26.72
N TYR A 193 0.56 -1.50 26.72
CA TYR A 193 -0.57 -0.88 27.42
C TYR A 193 -1.54 -0.26 26.44
N THR A 194 -2.83 -0.54 26.64
CA THR A 194 -3.90 0.11 25.87
C THR A 194 -4.32 1.44 26.49
N ALA A 195 -4.98 2.28 25.71
CA ALA A 195 -5.59 3.53 26.18
C ALA A 195 -6.66 3.29 27.25
N GLN A 196 -7.23 2.08 27.35
CA GLN A 196 -8.20 1.65 28.35
C GLN A 196 -7.54 1.17 29.66
N GLY A 197 -6.22 1.16 29.72
CA GLY A 197 -5.45 0.72 30.90
C GLY A 197 -5.27 -0.80 31.01
N GLU A 198 -5.59 -1.55 29.95
CA GLU A 198 -5.31 -2.99 29.87
C GLU A 198 -3.82 -3.22 29.58
N SER A 199 -3.27 -4.32 30.10
CA SER A 199 -1.90 -4.76 29.83
C SER A 199 -1.89 -6.13 29.17
N PHE A 200 -1.04 -6.30 28.15
CA PHE A 200 -0.85 -7.57 27.44
C PHE A 200 0.63 -7.91 27.38
N ALA A 201 1.00 -9.04 27.95
CA ALA A 201 2.36 -9.54 27.90
C ALA A 201 2.67 -10.08 26.50
N CYS A 202 3.89 -9.81 25.99
CA CYS A 202 4.33 -10.29 24.67
C CYS A 202 5.81 -10.62 24.61
N ASN A 203 6.15 -11.60 23.77
CA ASN A 203 7.55 -11.98 23.52
C ASN A 203 8.17 -11.10 22.42
N HIS A 204 7.38 -10.60 21.47
CA HIS A 204 7.81 -9.74 20.37
C HIS A 204 6.77 -8.67 20.04
N LEU A 205 7.22 -7.48 19.67
CA LEU A 205 6.37 -6.35 19.28
C LEU A 205 6.63 -5.94 17.83
N VAL A 206 5.59 -5.88 17.02
CA VAL A 206 5.66 -5.37 15.63
C VAL A 206 4.89 -4.06 15.52
N ILE A 207 5.54 -3.02 15.00
CA ILE A 207 4.91 -1.73 14.72
C ILE A 207 4.53 -1.67 13.24
N ALA A 208 3.22 -1.68 12.97
CA ALA A 208 2.60 -1.55 11.64
C ALA A 208 1.55 -0.41 11.62
N ALA A 209 1.77 0.65 12.43
CA ALA A 209 0.80 1.68 12.78
C ALA A 209 0.57 2.75 11.67
N GLY A 210 0.95 2.48 10.41
CA GLY A 210 0.68 3.32 9.26
C GLY A 210 1.14 4.77 9.46
N ALA A 211 0.26 5.74 9.19
CA ALA A 211 0.56 7.17 9.32
C ALA A 211 0.83 7.61 10.78
N TRP A 212 0.41 6.83 11.75
CA TRP A 212 0.60 7.11 13.19
C TRP A 212 1.87 6.50 13.77
N ALA A 213 2.68 5.81 12.98
CA ALA A 213 3.90 5.15 13.47
C ALA A 213 4.90 6.12 14.11
N ALA A 214 4.93 7.39 13.69
CA ALA A 214 5.73 8.42 14.34
C ALA A 214 5.34 8.65 15.82
N HIS A 215 4.10 8.39 16.22
CA HIS A 215 3.67 8.51 17.62
C HIS A 215 4.33 7.45 18.51
N CYS A 216 4.67 6.29 17.95
CA CYS A 216 5.37 5.23 18.68
C CYS A 216 6.79 5.65 19.11
N SER A 217 7.37 6.65 18.46
CA SER A 217 8.69 7.20 18.83
C SER A 217 8.76 7.64 20.30
N LYS A 218 7.65 8.09 20.88
CA LYS A 218 7.59 8.58 22.27
C LYS A 218 7.95 7.51 23.29
N TRP A 219 7.49 6.29 23.09
CA TRP A 219 7.70 5.18 24.02
C TRP A 219 8.75 4.19 23.54
N LEU A 220 9.05 4.14 22.23
CA LEU A 220 10.19 3.38 21.70
C LEU A 220 11.53 4.09 21.90
N LYS A 221 11.53 5.41 22.15
CA LYS A 221 12.74 6.26 22.20
C LYS A 221 13.58 6.19 20.92
N VAL A 222 12.93 5.90 19.78
CA VAL A 222 13.53 5.80 18.46
C VAL A 222 12.73 6.71 17.52
N THR A 223 13.39 7.58 16.77
CA THR A 223 12.72 8.45 15.80
C THR A 223 12.23 7.63 14.59
N VAL A 224 10.92 7.53 14.41
CA VAL A 224 10.29 6.88 13.25
C VAL A 224 9.78 7.98 12.31
N PRO A 225 10.48 8.27 11.19
CA PRO A 225 10.24 9.46 10.36
C PRO A 225 9.07 9.25 9.39
N ILE A 226 7.86 9.13 9.91
CA ILE A 226 6.65 8.98 9.11
C ILE A 226 5.90 10.31 9.03
N ILE A 227 5.56 10.70 7.80
CA ILE A 227 4.82 11.91 7.47
C ILE A 227 3.48 11.50 6.85
N PRO A 228 2.33 11.87 7.45
CA PRO A 228 1.04 11.61 6.83
C PRO A 228 0.86 12.46 5.57
N GLN A 229 0.56 11.82 4.44
CA GLN A 229 0.26 12.50 3.18
C GLN A 229 -1.18 12.23 2.78
N ARG A 230 -2.02 13.28 2.79
CA ARG A 230 -3.42 13.17 2.37
C ARG A 230 -3.54 12.90 0.87
N GLY A 231 -4.44 11.98 0.51
CA GLY A 231 -4.88 11.77 -0.85
C GLY A 231 -6.40 11.78 -0.93
N GLN A 232 -6.95 12.66 -1.77
CA GLN A 232 -8.37 12.67 -2.09
C GLN A 232 -8.60 11.81 -3.34
N ILE A 233 -9.71 11.09 -3.35
CA ILE A 233 -10.09 10.10 -4.36
C ILE A 233 -11.59 10.22 -4.57
N LEU A 234 -12.06 9.91 -5.77
CA LEU A 234 -13.49 9.81 -6.06
C LEU A 234 -13.78 8.62 -6.97
N SER A 235 -15.05 8.19 -6.99
CA SER A 235 -15.57 7.22 -7.93
C SER A 235 -16.69 7.81 -8.78
N LEU A 236 -16.74 7.38 -10.05
CA LEU A 236 -17.77 7.73 -11.02
C LEU A 236 -18.37 6.44 -11.57
N HIS A 237 -19.63 6.49 -11.99
CA HIS A 237 -20.16 5.45 -12.85
C HIS A 237 -19.52 5.53 -14.23
N GLN A 238 -19.14 4.39 -14.80
CA GLN A 238 -18.50 4.36 -16.12
C GLN A 238 -19.53 4.64 -17.24
N PRO A 239 -19.09 5.28 -18.34
CA PRO A 239 -19.85 5.30 -19.57
C PRO A 239 -19.94 3.88 -20.18
N LEU A 240 -20.76 3.72 -21.21
CA LEU A 240 -20.84 2.49 -22.00
C LEU A 240 -20.32 2.75 -23.42
N PRO A 241 -19.38 1.92 -23.91
CA PRO A 241 -18.71 0.80 -23.24
C PRO A 241 -17.81 1.29 -22.10
N PRO A 242 -17.52 0.44 -21.09
CA PRO A 242 -16.66 0.83 -19.97
C PRO A 242 -15.18 0.91 -20.35
N LEU A 243 -14.38 1.57 -19.52
CA LEU A 243 -12.91 1.47 -19.56
C LEU A 243 -12.48 0.04 -19.21
N HIS A 244 -11.44 -0.44 -19.88
CA HIS A 244 -10.90 -1.77 -19.67
C HIS A 244 -9.57 -1.76 -18.94
N HIS A 245 -8.75 -0.71 -19.13
CA HIS A 245 -7.38 -0.64 -18.62
C HIS A 245 -7.26 0.39 -17.51
N ILE A 246 -6.24 0.20 -16.65
CA ILE A 246 -5.77 1.27 -15.77
C ILE A 246 -5.12 2.34 -16.64
N ILE A 247 -5.54 3.60 -16.49
CA ILE A 247 -5.00 4.71 -17.26
C ILE A 247 -4.20 5.62 -16.33
N PHE A 248 -2.91 5.76 -16.58
CA PHE A 248 -2.06 6.75 -15.91
C PHE A 248 -1.89 7.96 -16.81
N GLY A 249 -2.38 9.11 -16.35
CA GLY A 249 -2.06 10.41 -16.93
C GLY A 249 -0.84 11.05 -16.29
N GLU A 250 -0.65 12.35 -16.51
CA GLU A 250 0.49 13.10 -15.97
C GLU A 250 0.48 13.21 -14.46
N ALA A 251 -0.69 13.28 -13.84
CA ALA A 251 -0.83 13.60 -12.42
C ALA A 251 -1.84 12.72 -11.67
N ALA A 252 -2.73 12.04 -12.39
CA ALA A 252 -3.75 11.17 -11.81
C ALA A 252 -3.90 9.89 -12.64
N TYR A 253 -4.68 8.96 -12.10
CA TYR A 253 -5.00 7.70 -12.76
C TYR A 253 -6.50 7.44 -12.73
N LEU A 254 -6.96 6.65 -13.69
CA LEU A 254 -8.29 6.06 -13.73
C LEU A 254 -8.15 4.56 -13.57
N THR A 255 -8.96 3.97 -12.70
CA THR A 255 -8.92 2.52 -12.45
C THR A 255 -10.33 1.98 -12.55
N PRO A 256 -10.66 1.21 -13.62
CA PRO A 256 -11.95 0.55 -13.74
C PRO A 256 -12.15 -0.45 -12.59
N LYS A 257 -13.36 -0.56 -12.08
CA LYS A 257 -13.73 -1.46 -10.98
C LYS A 257 -15.01 -2.21 -11.30
N SER A 258 -15.23 -3.31 -10.59
CA SER A 258 -16.51 -4.04 -10.61
C SER A 258 -17.70 -3.12 -10.34
N GLY A 259 -18.90 -3.52 -10.77
CA GLY A 259 -20.11 -2.71 -10.61
C GLY A 259 -20.18 -1.48 -11.53
N ASN A 260 -19.47 -1.51 -12.66
CA ASN A 260 -19.42 -0.43 -13.64
C ASN A 260 -18.90 0.90 -13.06
N MET A 261 -17.90 0.83 -12.22
CA MET A 261 -17.30 1.98 -11.54
C MET A 261 -15.91 2.29 -12.09
N VAL A 262 -15.52 3.57 -12.05
CA VAL A 262 -14.14 4.01 -12.24
C VAL A 262 -13.69 4.86 -11.06
N ILE A 263 -12.55 4.49 -10.47
CA ILE A 263 -11.91 5.29 -9.42
C ILE A 263 -10.93 6.27 -10.05
N VAL A 264 -11.02 7.53 -9.63
CA VAL A 264 -10.13 8.62 -10.02
C VAL A 264 -9.23 8.96 -8.85
N GLY A 265 -7.94 8.80 -9.00
CA GLY A 265 -6.96 9.06 -7.93
C GLY A 265 -5.67 9.69 -8.44
N ALA A 266 -4.95 10.30 -7.60
CA ALA A 266 -5.27 10.82 -6.30
C ALA A 266 -4.47 12.10 -6.06
N THR A 267 -4.99 13.00 -5.25
CA THR A 267 -4.19 14.15 -4.81
C THR A 267 -3.01 13.71 -3.92
N LYS A 268 -2.04 14.60 -3.75
CA LYS A 268 -0.90 14.43 -2.83
C LYS A 268 -0.72 15.73 -2.06
N GLU A 269 -1.10 15.73 -0.79
CA GLU A 269 -1.20 16.94 0.01
C GLU A 269 -0.51 16.79 1.36
N GLU A 270 0.28 17.78 1.75
CA GLU A 270 0.93 17.86 3.05
C GLU A 270 -0.04 18.55 4.05
N ALA A 271 -1.05 17.81 4.50
CA ALA A 271 -2.14 18.31 5.34
C ALA A 271 -2.11 17.74 6.78
N GLY A 272 -0.98 17.16 7.20
CA GLY A 272 -0.91 16.49 8.49
C GLY A 272 -1.95 15.37 8.60
N PHE A 273 -2.64 15.29 9.72
CA PHE A 273 -3.67 14.27 9.98
C PHE A 273 -5.09 14.68 9.55
N GLU A 274 -5.25 15.80 8.86
CA GLU A 274 -6.56 16.25 8.39
C GLU A 274 -7.07 15.42 7.22
N LYS A 275 -8.29 14.88 7.36
CA LYS A 275 -8.91 13.96 6.39
C LYS A 275 -10.12 14.56 5.64
N HIS A 276 -10.35 15.86 5.73
CA HIS A 276 -11.47 16.47 5.00
C HIS A 276 -11.21 16.57 3.50
N LEU A 277 -12.30 16.47 2.72
CA LEU A 277 -12.31 16.74 1.30
C LEU A 277 -12.25 18.26 1.06
N THR A 278 -11.61 18.67 -0.01
CA THR A 278 -11.58 20.09 -0.43
C THR A 278 -12.20 20.26 -1.81
N ALA A 279 -12.91 21.37 -2.01
CA ALA A 279 -13.49 21.69 -3.31
C ALA A 279 -12.43 21.73 -4.43
N GLY A 280 -11.25 22.30 -4.14
CA GLY A 280 -10.13 22.33 -5.10
C GLY A 280 -9.61 20.97 -5.48
N GLY A 281 -9.43 20.05 -4.49
CA GLY A 281 -8.98 18.68 -4.73
C GLY A 281 -9.96 17.90 -5.59
N ILE A 282 -11.23 17.96 -5.27
CA ILE A 282 -12.30 17.28 -6.04
C ILE A 282 -12.42 17.85 -7.45
N ALA A 283 -12.44 19.17 -7.60
CA ALA A 283 -12.50 19.82 -8.91
C ALA A 283 -11.27 19.42 -9.77
N TRP A 284 -10.09 19.34 -9.17
CA TRP A 284 -8.86 18.92 -9.87
C TRP A 284 -8.96 17.47 -10.35
N LEU A 285 -9.47 16.55 -9.53
CA LEU A 285 -9.67 15.14 -9.90
C LEU A 285 -10.66 15.00 -11.05
N LEU A 286 -11.83 15.65 -10.96
CA LEU A 286 -12.85 15.63 -12.01
C LEU A 286 -12.31 16.19 -13.33
N ASN A 287 -11.68 17.35 -13.31
CA ASN A 287 -11.09 17.95 -14.49
C ASN A 287 -10.01 17.06 -15.11
N THR A 288 -9.20 16.36 -14.28
CA THR A 288 -8.18 15.46 -14.77
C THR A 288 -8.79 14.21 -15.40
N ALA A 289 -9.82 13.63 -14.78
CA ALA A 289 -10.55 12.48 -15.33
C ALA A 289 -11.14 12.79 -16.70
N ILE A 290 -11.86 13.90 -16.84
CA ILE A 290 -12.49 14.35 -18.10
C ILE A 290 -11.43 14.60 -19.19
N ARG A 291 -10.28 15.15 -18.82
CA ARG A 291 -9.16 15.35 -19.78
C ARG A 291 -8.55 14.05 -20.27
N LEU A 292 -8.55 12.98 -19.47
CA LEU A 292 -8.05 11.67 -19.87
C LEU A 292 -9.09 10.90 -20.68
N THR A 293 -10.34 11.01 -20.27
CA THR A 293 -11.48 10.29 -20.83
C THR A 293 -12.70 11.24 -20.89
N PRO A 294 -12.90 11.97 -22.01
CA PRO A 294 -13.97 12.98 -22.10
C PRO A 294 -15.37 12.45 -21.84
N ALA A 295 -15.62 11.18 -22.12
CA ALA A 295 -16.92 10.54 -21.85
C ALA A 295 -17.31 10.55 -20.36
N LEU A 296 -16.36 10.75 -19.44
CA LEU A 296 -16.64 10.88 -18.02
C LEU A 296 -17.31 12.21 -17.61
N GLU A 297 -17.39 13.20 -18.50
CA GLU A 297 -18.05 14.48 -18.23
C GLU A 297 -19.52 14.32 -17.86
N SER A 298 -20.20 13.35 -18.47
CA SER A 298 -21.62 13.04 -18.20
C SER A 298 -21.82 11.92 -17.18
N SER A 299 -20.74 11.37 -16.63
CA SER A 299 -20.80 10.25 -15.68
C SER A 299 -21.33 10.69 -14.31
N PRO A 300 -22.31 9.97 -13.73
CA PRO A 300 -22.76 10.26 -12.37
C PRO A 300 -21.61 10.08 -11.35
N LEU A 301 -21.51 11.04 -10.43
CA LEU A 301 -20.62 10.94 -9.27
C LEU A 301 -21.20 9.94 -8.26
N ASP A 302 -20.38 9.02 -7.74
CA ASP A 302 -20.79 8.03 -6.75
C ASP A 302 -20.28 8.42 -5.35
N GLN A 303 -18.99 8.30 -5.09
CA GLN A 303 -18.40 8.56 -3.78
C GLN A 303 -17.15 9.41 -3.87
N MET A 304 -16.83 10.04 -2.74
CA MET A 304 -15.59 10.79 -2.53
C MET A 304 -15.04 10.47 -1.15
N TRP A 305 -13.74 10.20 -1.05
CA TRP A 305 -13.10 9.90 0.23
C TRP A 305 -11.65 10.34 0.27
N THR A 306 -11.04 10.24 1.47
CA THR A 306 -9.63 10.56 1.68
C THR A 306 -8.94 9.44 2.43
N GLY A 307 -7.61 9.38 2.28
CA GLY A 307 -6.73 8.54 3.09
C GLY A 307 -5.42 9.23 3.40
N LEU A 308 -4.77 8.79 4.47
CA LEU A 308 -3.46 9.29 4.88
C LEU A 308 -2.38 8.25 4.55
N ARG A 309 -1.56 8.52 3.54
CA ARG A 309 -0.43 7.65 3.20
C ARG A 309 0.68 7.82 4.23
N PRO A 310 1.23 6.72 4.77
CA PRO A 310 2.41 6.77 5.65
C PRO A 310 3.68 6.97 4.82
N ARG A 311 4.09 8.21 4.58
CA ARG A 311 5.26 8.52 3.75
C ARG A 311 6.52 8.63 4.61
N THR A 312 7.61 8.06 4.16
CA THR A 312 8.98 8.30 4.64
C THR A 312 9.63 9.42 3.84
N PRO A 313 10.73 10.03 4.31
CA PRO A 313 11.44 11.07 3.56
C PRO A 313 11.89 10.62 2.15
N ASP A 314 12.29 9.37 2.00
CA ASP A 314 12.78 8.77 0.75
C ASP A 314 11.70 8.00 -0.04
N ASN A 315 10.45 7.99 0.44
CA ASN A 315 9.31 7.24 -0.13
C ASN A 315 9.52 5.71 -0.20
N GLN A 316 10.38 5.15 0.63
CA GLN A 316 10.61 3.71 0.74
C GLN A 316 10.20 3.22 2.14
N PRO A 317 9.73 1.96 2.29
CA PRO A 317 9.29 1.45 3.59
C PRO A 317 10.46 1.34 4.57
N ILE A 318 10.14 1.27 5.86
CA ILE A 318 11.05 0.90 6.94
C ILE A 318 10.69 -0.52 7.35
N LEU A 319 11.63 -1.46 7.19
CA LEU A 319 11.46 -2.88 7.47
C LEU A 319 12.64 -3.40 8.28
N GLY A 320 12.37 -4.04 9.42
CA GLY A 320 13.42 -4.66 10.23
C GLY A 320 13.40 -4.26 11.70
N PRO A 321 14.41 -4.67 12.48
CA PRO A 321 14.51 -4.40 13.91
C PRO A 321 14.53 -2.89 14.20
N ALA A 322 13.90 -2.50 15.29
CA ALA A 322 14.05 -1.15 15.83
C ALA A 322 15.43 -1.05 16.51
N PRO A 323 16.22 0.02 16.27
CA PRO A 323 17.49 0.23 16.96
C PRO A 323 17.33 0.15 18.48
N ASP A 324 18.32 -0.37 19.15
CA ASP A 324 18.39 -0.54 20.60
C ASP A 324 17.35 -1.48 21.25
N TRP A 325 16.58 -2.20 20.42
CA TRP A 325 15.58 -3.17 20.87
C TRP A 325 15.88 -4.58 20.34
N GLU A 326 15.79 -5.57 21.24
CA GLU A 326 15.99 -6.99 20.90
C GLU A 326 14.76 -7.66 20.29
N ASN A 327 13.55 -7.17 20.63
CA ASN A 327 12.28 -7.81 20.26
C ASN A 327 11.25 -6.82 19.72
N VAL A 328 11.68 -5.74 19.08
CA VAL A 328 10.81 -4.80 18.41
C VAL A 328 11.14 -4.73 16.92
N THR A 329 10.15 -4.89 16.08
CA THR A 329 10.28 -4.83 14.61
C THR A 329 9.39 -3.72 14.04
N LEU A 330 9.92 -2.99 13.07
CA LEU A 330 9.21 -1.95 12.33
C LEU A 330 8.79 -2.46 10.95
N ALA A 331 7.54 -2.18 10.57
CA ALA A 331 6.98 -2.45 9.24
C ALA A 331 6.07 -1.27 8.84
N VAL A 332 6.67 -0.13 8.51
CA VAL A 332 5.99 1.16 8.35
C VAL A 332 6.46 1.91 7.11
N GLY A 333 5.80 3.01 6.77
CA GLY A 333 6.31 3.92 5.73
C GLY A 333 6.05 3.46 4.29
N HIS A 334 5.10 2.58 4.04
CA HIS A 334 4.82 2.01 2.71
C HIS A 334 4.21 3.01 1.71
N GLY A 335 3.91 4.23 2.13
CA GLY A 335 3.42 5.31 1.26
C GLY A 335 2.19 4.92 0.44
N SER A 336 2.28 5.10 -0.87
CA SER A 336 1.21 4.77 -1.82
C SER A 336 1.22 3.33 -2.32
N VAL A 337 2.21 2.51 -1.94
CA VAL A 337 2.42 1.15 -2.46
C VAL A 337 2.15 0.05 -1.43
N GLY A 338 1.55 0.40 -0.29
CA GLY A 338 1.32 -0.53 0.82
C GLY A 338 0.48 -1.75 0.44
N ILE A 339 -0.53 -1.60 -0.42
CA ILE A 339 -1.31 -2.74 -0.94
C ILE A 339 -0.38 -3.70 -1.71
N MET A 340 0.40 -3.17 -2.64
CA MET A 340 1.29 -3.98 -3.47
C MET A 340 2.43 -4.60 -2.65
N LEU A 341 2.96 -3.91 -1.64
CA LEU A 341 4.03 -4.41 -0.78
C LEU A 341 3.54 -5.35 0.34
N SER A 342 2.23 -5.50 0.54
CA SER A 342 1.70 -6.28 1.68
C SER A 342 2.15 -7.73 1.67
N ALA A 343 2.20 -8.37 0.50
CA ALA A 343 2.60 -9.76 0.36
C ALA A 343 4.04 -10.01 0.83
N ILE A 344 5.00 -9.28 0.27
CA ILE A 344 6.42 -9.45 0.63
C ILE A 344 6.72 -8.95 2.04
N THR A 345 6.09 -7.85 2.48
CA THR A 345 6.28 -7.34 3.84
C THR A 345 5.78 -8.33 4.87
N GLY A 346 4.57 -8.88 4.68
CA GLY A 346 4.01 -9.90 5.57
C GLY A 346 4.96 -11.10 5.71
N LYS A 347 5.38 -11.67 4.58
CA LYS A 347 6.30 -12.81 4.53
C LYS A 347 7.66 -12.50 5.18
N THR A 348 8.27 -11.36 4.82
CA THR A 348 9.60 -10.97 5.29
C THR A 348 9.64 -10.71 6.80
N ILE A 349 8.62 -10.00 7.34
CA ILE A 349 8.55 -9.71 8.77
C ILE A 349 8.22 -10.98 9.56
N ALA A 350 7.34 -11.84 9.07
CA ALA A 350 7.09 -13.14 9.71
C ALA A 350 8.37 -13.99 9.76
N GLU A 351 9.12 -14.05 8.67
CA GLU A 351 10.40 -14.76 8.63
C GLU A 351 11.42 -14.19 9.63
N LEU A 352 11.54 -12.86 9.70
CA LEU A 352 12.39 -12.17 10.68
C LEU A 352 12.02 -12.55 12.12
N VAL A 353 10.73 -12.48 12.46
CA VAL A 353 10.25 -12.79 13.83
C VAL A 353 10.47 -14.25 14.20
N ILE A 354 10.23 -15.17 13.27
CA ILE A 354 10.37 -16.62 13.52
C ILE A 354 11.84 -17.05 13.59
N LYS A 355 12.69 -16.55 12.69
CA LYS A 355 14.09 -17.01 12.57
C LYS A 355 15.07 -16.13 13.36
N GLY A 356 14.70 -14.92 13.73
CA GLY A 356 15.59 -13.95 14.39
C GLY A 356 16.63 -13.29 13.46
N GLU A 357 16.57 -13.57 12.15
CA GLU A 357 17.52 -13.05 11.16
C GLU A 357 16.81 -12.13 10.17
N VAL A 358 17.42 -10.98 9.88
CA VAL A 358 16.86 -10.03 8.89
C VAL A 358 17.00 -10.61 7.48
N PRO A 359 15.92 -10.87 6.74
CA PRO A 359 16.02 -11.34 5.36
C PRO A 359 16.74 -10.32 4.47
N LYS A 360 17.58 -10.79 3.54
CA LYS A 360 18.43 -9.94 2.68
C LYS A 360 17.65 -8.84 1.95
N ILE A 361 16.42 -9.14 1.54
CA ILE A 361 15.57 -8.19 0.83
C ILE A 361 15.16 -6.99 1.70
N ALA A 362 15.18 -7.12 3.03
CA ALA A 362 14.84 -6.05 3.97
C ALA A 362 16.04 -5.17 4.37
N HIS A 363 17.28 -5.63 4.20
CA HIS A 363 18.47 -4.89 4.64
C HIS A 363 18.52 -3.43 4.17
N PRO A 364 18.23 -3.10 2.89
CA PRO A 364 18.26 -1.72 2.41
C PRO A 364 17.20 -0.81 3.06
N PHE A 365 16.20 -1.41 3.72
CA PHE A 365 15.04 -0.71 4.28
C PHE A 365 15.09 -0.55 5.80
N SER A 366 16.27 -0.81 6.41
CA SER A 366 16.48 -0.55 7.83
C SER A 366 16.22 0.92 8.18
N LEU A 367 15.71 1.18 9.39
CA LEU A 367 15.56 2.53 9.93
C LEU A 367 16.89 3.29 9.99
N THR A 368 17.99 2.59 10.24
CA THR A 368 19.34 3.18 10.38
C THR A 368 19.83 3.89 9.12
N ARG A 369 19.21 3.68 7.97
CA ARG A 369 19.52 4.45 6.74
C ARG A 369 19.25 5.96 6.87
N PHE A 370 18.43 6.38 7.83
CA PHE A 370 18.16 7.80 8.12
C PHE A 370 19.10 8.41 9.15
N GLU A 371 19.96 7.60 9.80
CA GLU A 371 20.94 8.09 10.78
C GLU A 371 22.25 8.57 10.12
N GLN A 372 22.45 8.27 8.83
CA GLN A 372 23.59 8.79 8.08
C GLN A 372 23.30 10.21 7.57
N PRO A 373 24.30 11.14 7.64
CA PRO A 373 24.13 12.46 7.06
C PRO A 373 23.82 12.30 5.56
N PHE A 374 22.80 12.97 5.11
CA PHE A 374 22.41 13.03 3.70
C PHE A 374 23.64 13.46 2.87
N GLN A 375 24.27 12.53 2.17
CA GLN A 375 25.26 12.86 1.16
C GLN A 375 24.47 13.36 -0.06
N ALA A 376 24.53 14.68 -0.28
CA ALA A 376 23.83 15.41 -1.31
C ALA A 376 24.34 15.03 -2.72
#